data_a21512ace537b7e3a709c248a21d1b70
#
_entry.id   a21512ace537b7e3a709c248a21d1b70
#
_cell.length_a   1.000
_cell.length_b   1.000
_cell.length_c   1.000
_cell.angle_alpha   90.00
_cell.angle_beta   90.00
_cell.angle_gamma   90.00
#
_symmetry.space_group_name_H-M   'P 1'
#
loop_
_entity.id
_entity.type
_entity.pdbx_description
1 polymer ?
#
loop_
_entity_poly.entity_id
_entity_poly.type
_entity_poly.pdbx_seq_one_letter_code
_entity_poly.pdbx_strand_id
1 'polypeptide(L)'
;MGDEAEFFKSLGVRIRELRKSAGYSQEDMISHGYSVRYWQKVEAGKPITLRTLLRICLLFATPMSEVVRDIDDIPKRSTRVRR
;
A
#
# COMPACT_ATOMS: atom_id res chain seq x y z
N MET A 1 -17.67 1.01 -5.90
CA MET A 1 -17.98 0.68 -4.96
C MET A 1 -17.11 0.59 -3.82
N GLY A 2 -17.51 -0.04 -2.80
CA GLY A 2 -16.78 -0.14 -1.58
C GLY A 2 -15.47 -0.88 -1.71
N ASP A 3 -15.41 -1.76 -2.69
CA ASP A 3 -14.22 -2.62 -2.84
C ASP A 3 -12.95 -1.84 -3.10
N GLU A 4 -13.02 -0.85 -3.94
CA GLU A 4 -11.83 -0.07 -4.25
C GLU A 4 -11.39 0.75 -3.05
N ALA A 5 -12.33 1.43 -2.41
CA ALA A 5 -12.01 2.25 -1.25
C ALA A 5 -11.44 1.41 -0.12
N GLU A 6 -12.01 0.23 0.10
CA GLU A 6 -11.54 -0.63 1.16
C GLU A 6 -10.16 -1.20 0.87
N PHE A 7 -9.89 -1.49 -0.40
CA PHE A 7 -8.57 -1.97 -0.75
C PHE A 7 -7.50 -0.93 -0.39
N PHE A 8 -7.71 0.32 -0.79
CA PHE A 8 -6.71 1.34 -0.51
C PHE A 8 -6.60 1.66 0.96
N LYS A 9 -7.71 1.54 1.69
CA LYS A 9 -7.65 1.73 3.13
C LYS A 9 -6.79 0.66 3.79
N SER A 10 -6.99 -0.59 3.39
CA SER A 10 -6.19 -1.69 3.92
C SER A 10 -4.73 -1.56 3.49
N LEU A 11 -4.51 -1.12 2.26
CA LEU A 11 -3.15 -0.90 1.79
C LEU A 11 -2.45 0.18 2.61
N GLY A 12 -3.18 1.25 2.93
CA GLY A 12 -2.62 2.32 3.74
C GLY A 12 -2.20 1.82 5.12
N VAL A 13 -3.03 0.96 5.72
CA VAL A 13 -2.70 0.38 7.01
C VAL A 13 -1.45 -0.48 6.90
N ARG A 14 -1.37 -1.29 5.84
CA ARG A 14 -0.20 -2.15 5.66
C ARG A 14 1.07 -1.33 5.46
N ILE A 15 0.99 -0.26 4.69
CA ILE A 15 2.14 0.60 4.47
C ILE A 15 2.58 1.27 5.78
N ARG A 16 1.62 1.67 6.60
CA ARG A 16 1.94 2.24 7.90
C ARG A 16 2.68 1.22 8.77
N GLU A 17 2.24 -0.03 8.73
CA GLU A 17 2.90 -1.08 9.50
C GLU A 17 4.33 -1.29 9.02
N LEU A 18 4.53 -1.24 7.71
CA LEU A 18 5.88 -1.37 7.17
C LEU A 18 6.77 -0.23 7.64
N ARG A 19 6.24 1.00 7.61
CA ARG A 19 7.01 2.15 8.07
C ARG A 19 7.41 2.00 9.53
N LYS A 20 6.44 1.63 10.36
CA LYS A 20 6.72 1.49 11.78
C LYS A 20 7.69 0.36 12.07
N SER A 21 7.55 -0.74 11.36
CA SER A 21 8.47 -1.86 11.52
C SER A 21 9.90 -1.48 11.13
N ALA A 22 10.04 -0.57 10.19
CA ALA A 22 11.35 -0.11 9.78
C ALA A 22 11.92 0.95 10.73
N GLY A 23 11.13 1.39 11.71
CA GLY A 23 11.59 2.36 12.68
C GLY A 23 11.50 3.80 12.21
N TYR A 24 10.69 4.07 11.16
CA TYR A 24 10.58 5.41 10.60
C TYR A 24 9.36 6.14 11.14
N SER A 25 9.53 7.45 11.38
CA SER A 25 8.40 8.33 11.59
C SER A 25 7.88 8.78 10.22
N GLN A 26 6.73 9.46 10.21
CA GLN A 26 6.24 10.02 8.95
C GLN A 26 7.19 11.11 8.43
N GLU A 27 7.83 11.86 9.33
CA GLU A 27 8.78 12.87 8.92
C GLU A 27 10.01 12.25 8.25
N ASP A 28 10.37 11.04 8.65
CA ASP A 28 11.52 10.37 8.04
C ASP A 28 11.30 10.12 6.56
N MET A 29 10.04 10.11 6.11
CA MET A 29 9.76 9.84 4.71
C MET A 29 10.20 10.98 3.81
N ILE A 30 10.48 12.16 4.38
CA ILE A 30 10.95 13.30 3.59
C ILE A 30 12.27 12.96 2.91
N SER A 31 13.16 12.29 3.61
CA SER A 31 14.46 11.95 3.04
C SER A 31 14.35 10.91 1.93
N HIS A 32 13.19 10.27 1.81
CA HIS A 32 12.95 9.30 0.76
C HIS A 32 12.11 9.87 -0.38
N GLY A 33 11.92 11.20 -0.39
CA GLY A 33 11.25 11.85 -1.50
C GLY A 33 9.77 12.08 -1.33
N TYR A 34 9.23 11.91 -0.12
CA TYR A 34 7.80 12.08 0.12
C TYR A 34 7.57 13.19 1.12
N SER A 35 6.66 14.12 0.81
CA SER A 35 6.27 15.10 1.82
C SER A 35 5.46 14.39 2.90
N VAL A 36 5.46 14.97 4.10
CA VAL A 36 4.67 14.41 5.19
C VAL A 36 3.19 14.38 4.81
N ARG A 37 2.72 15.46 4.17
CA ARG A 37 1.32 15.53 3.80
C ARG A 37 0.94 14.44 2.82
N TYR A 38 1.78 14.21 1.81
CA TYR A 38 1.50 13.15 0.85
C TYR A 38 1.53 11.78 1.53
N TRP A 39 2.52 11.57 2.39
CA TRP A 39 2.64 10.28 3.06
C TRP A 39 1.44 10.01 3.96
N GLN A 40 0.95 11.06 4.64
CA GLN A 40 -0.23 10.89 5.46
C GLN A 40 -1.44 10.47 4.62
N LYS A 41 -1.55 10.99 3.41
CA LYS A 41 -2.63 10.57 2.51
C LYS A 41 -2.49 9.11 2.11
N VAL A 42 -1.28 8.67 1.86
CA VAL A 42 -1.03 7.27 1.50
C VAL A 42 -1.49 6.37 2.63
N GLU A 43 -1.10 6.68 3.86
CA GLU A 43 -1.47 5.85 5.00
C GLU A 43 -2.96 5.96 5.33
N ALA A 44 -3.59 7.05 4.93
CA ALA A 44 -5.02 7.23 5.17
C ALA A 44 -5.88 6.49 4.15
N GLY A 45 -5.27 5.90 3.13
CA GLY A 45 -6.03 5.12 2.17
C GLY A 45 -6.38 5.83 0.88
N LYS A 46 -5.73 6.94 0.57
CA LYS A 46 -5.96 7.56 -0.72
C LYS A 46 -5.33 6.71 -1.81
N PRO A 47 -5.95 6.63 -2.98
CA PRO A 47 -5.39 5.82 -4.06
C PRO A 47 -4.01 6.28 -4.47
N ILE A 48 -3.15 5.34 -4.76
CA ILE A 48 -1.82 5.63 -5.26
C ILE A 48 -1.62 4.87 -6.56
N THR A 49 -0.67 5.30 -7.35
CA THR A 49 -0.36 4.62 -8.60
C THR A 49 0.46 3.37 -8.32
N LEU A 50 0.46 2.47 -9.28
CA LEU A 50 1.29 1.28 -9.17
C LEU A 50 2.77 1.65 -9.09
N ARG A 51 3.17 2.72 -9.77
CA ARG A 51 4.56 3.18 -9.70
C ARG A 51 4.92 3.57 -8.26
N THR A 52 4.05 4.32 -7.60
CA THR A 52 4.30 4.71 -6.22
C THR A 52 4.34 3.49 -5.32
N LEU A 53 3.44 2.55 -5.53
CA LEU A 53 3.44 1.34 -4.73
C LEU A 53 4.75 0.57 -4.92
N LEU A 54 5.22 0.46 -6.16
CA LEU A 54 6.49 -0.22 -6.40
C LEU A 54 7.64 0.48 -5.67
N ARG A 55 7.66 1.81 -5.70
CA ARG A 55 8.71 2.55 -5.01
C ARG A 55 8.66 2.32 -3.51
N ILE A 56 7.46 2.23 -2.96
CA ILE A 56 7.31 1.95 -1.54
C ILE A 56 7.81 0.55 -1.21
N CYS A 57 7.50 -0.42 -2.06
CA CYS A 57 8.00 -1.77 -1.87
C CYS A 57 9.54 -1.80 -1.87
N LEU A 58 10.14 -1.06 -2.79
CA LEU A 58 11.60 -1.00 -2.86
C LEU A 58 12.18 -0.32 -1.64
N LEU A 59 11.52 0.73 -1.17
CA LEU A 59 11.98 1.46 -0.01
C LEU A 59 12.05 0.55 1.22
N PHE A 60 11.03 -0.27 1.41
CA PHE A 60 10.97 -1.13 2.58
C PHE A 60 11.51 -2.54 2.30
N ALA A 61 12.09 -2.74 1.13
CA ALA A 61 12.64 -4.05 0.74
C ALA A 61 11.64 -5.18 0.96
N THR A 62 10.40 -4.92 0.59
CA THR A 62 9.32 -5.89 0.78
C THR A 62 8.67 -6.18 -0.57
N PRO A 63 8.57 -7.44 -0.97
CA PRO A 63 7.95 -7.77 -2.26
C PRO A 63 6.53 -7.26 -2.34
N MET A 64 6.13 -6.82 -3.53
CA MET A 64 4.77 -6.32 -3.71
C MET A 64 3.73 -7.37 -3.33
N SER A 65 4.01 -8.65 -3.63
CA SER A 65 3.09 -9.72 -3.27
C SER A 65 2.86 -9.79 -1.76
N GLU A 66 3.86 -9.41 -0.97
CA GLU A 66 3.69 -9.39 0.46
C GLU A 66 2.91 -8.16 0.92
N VAL A 67 3.18 -7.03 0.29
CA VAL A 67 2.51 -5.80 0.70
C VAL A 67 1.01 -5.90 0.46
N VAL A 68 0.60 -6.55 -0.63
CA VAL A 68 -0.83 -6.63 -0.96
C VAL A 68 -1.48 -7.93 -0.56
N ARG A 69 -0.76 -8.79 0.15
CA ARG A 69 -1.30 -10.10 0.48
C ARG A 69 -2.51 -9.97 1.40
N ASP A 70 -3.58 -10.64 1.01
CA ASP A 70 -4.79 -10.76 1.84
C ASP A 70 -5.52 -9.45 2.08
N ILE A 71 -5.23 -8.40 1.31
CA ILE A 71 -5.96 -7.15 1.51
C ILE A 71 -6.98 -6.88 0.42
N ASP A 72 -7.01 -7.68 -0.65
CA ASP A 72 -8.06 -7.50 -1.63
C ASP A 72 -9.15 -8.52 -1.39
N ASP A 73 -10.35 -8.15 -1.76
CA ASP A 73 -11.50 -9.00 -1.60
C ASP A 73 -12.10 -9.42 -2.91
N ILE A 74 -11.28 -9.41 -3.95
CA ILE A 74 -11.78 -9.76 -5.28
C ILE A 74 -12.12 -11.23 -5.32
N PRO A 75 -13.36 -11.59 -5.66
CA PRO A 75 -13.73 -13.00 -5.69
C PRO A 75 -12.91 -13.78 -6.70
N LYS A 76 -12.58 -15.00 -6.33
CA LYS A 76 -11.75 -15.82 -7.20
C LYS A 76 -12.51 -16.57 -8.25
N ARG A 77 -13.81 -16.56 -8.21
CA ARG A 77 -14.57 -17.33 -9.16
C ARG A 77 -14.31 -16.91 -10.59
N SER A 78 -13.92 -15.65 -10.81
CA SER A 78 -13.65 -15.20 -12.15
C SER A 78 -12.46 -15.90 -12.76
N THR A 79 -11.62 -16.48 -11.97
CA THR A 79 -10.43 -17.11 -12.48
C THR A 79 -10.68 -18.51 -12.99
N ARG A 80 -11.78 -19.13 -12.59
CA ARG A 80 -11.98 -20.48 -13.06
C ARG A 80 -12.87 -20.55 -14.24
N VAL A 81 -13.45 -19.48 -14.57
CA VAL A 81 -14.28 -19.55 -15.70
C VAL A 81 -13.54 -19.73 -16.95
N ARG A 82 -12.71 -19.58 -17.12
CA ARG A 82 -12.10 -19.68 -18.24
C ARG A 82 -11.49 -20.50 -18.71
N ARG A 83 -11.57 -20.77 -18.65
CA ARG A 83 -10.94 -21.64 -19.05
C ARG A 83 -10.85 -21.89 -19.78
#